data_fbba27de1b08c03f34e287ec6b3a2b82
#
_entry.id   fbba27de1b08c03f34e287ec6b3a2b82
#
_cell.length_a   1.000
_cell.length_b   1.000
_cell.length_c   1.000
_cell.angle_alpha   90.00
_cell.angle_beta   90.00
_cell.angle_gamma   90.00
#
_symmetry.space_group_name_H-M   'P 1'
#
loop_
_entity.id
_entity.type
_entity.pdbx_description
1 polymer ?
#
loop_
_entity_poly.entity_id
_entity_poly.type
_entity_poly.pdbx_seq_one_letter_code
_entity_poly.pdbx_strand_id
1 'polypeptide(L)'
;MTVPDVPIPNPAAVEEVGTDGWTLLVNPDTAGAMAVNQTGALVWKLVDGRRTTEEIATAVRDRFPDAPDTVAEDVRALLTKLAEEGFIGREVPLRGVP
;
A
#
# COMPACT_ATOMS: atom_id res chain seq x y z
N MET A 1 -1.41 -15.37 -2.22
CA MET A 1 -0.47 -14.41 -2.83
C MET A 1 0.36 -13.76 -1.76
N THR A 2 1.64 -13.58 -2.01
CA THR A 2 2.53 -13.00 -1.04
C THR A 2 2.67 -11.50 -1.25
N VAL A 3 2.79 -10.77 -0.14
CA VAL A 3 3.08 -9.34 -0.19
C VAL A 3 4.46 -9.14 -0.79
N PRO A 4 4.64 -8.20 -1.73
CA PRO A 4 5.97 -7.91 -2.24
C PRO A 4 6.90 -7.48 -1.12
N ASP A 5 8.15 -7.90 -1.17
CA ASP A 5 9.12 -7.51 -0.17
C ASP A 5 9.35 -6.01 -0.18
N VAL A 6 9.49 -5.42 -1.37
CA VAL A 6 9.56 -3.98 -1.55
C VAL A 6 8.43 -3.59 -2.49
N PRO A 7 7.31 -3.10 -1.94
CA PRO A 7 6.19 -2.73 -2.80
C PRO A 7 6.49 -1.47 -3.62
N ILE A 8 6.07 -1.50 -4.86
CA ILE A 8 6.30 -0.42 -5.81
C ILE A 8 4.95 0.15 -6.21
N PRO A 9 4.72 1.46 -6.04
CA PRO A 9 3.41 2.02 -6.35
C PRO A 9 3.19 2.06 -7.86
N ASN A 10 1.95 1.82 -8.26
CA ASN A 10 1.55 2.00 -9.65
C ASN A 10 1.53 3.50 -9.94
N PRO A 11 2.38 3.99 -10.86
CA PRO A 11 2.44 5.43 -11.11
C PRO A 11 1.16 6.01 -11.70
N ALA A 12 0.29 5.17 -12.25
CA ALA A 12 -0.98 5.63 -12.80
C ALA A 12 -2.05 5.79 -11.72
N ALA A 13 -1.83 5.26 -10.51
CA ALA A 13 -2.82 5.35 -9.44
C ALA A 13 -3.04 6.81 -9.05
N VAL A 14 -4.30 7.16 -8.83
CA VAL A 14 -4.70 8.51 -8.45
C VAL A 14 -5.18 8.50 -7.00
N GLU A 15 -4.77 9.49 -6.25
CA GLU A 15 -5.15 9.63 -4.85
C GLU A 15 -6.01 10.87 -4.69
N GLU A 16 -7.18 10.71 -4.06
CA GLU A 16 -8.04 11.83 -3.72
C GLU A 16 -8.29 11.84 -2.23
N VAL A 17 -7.87 12.90 -1.56
CA VAL A 17 -8.03 13.04 -0.11
C VAL A 17 -9.43 13.56 0.18
N GLY A 18 -10.17 12.81 0.98
CA GLY A 18 -11.50 13.24 1.42
C GLY A 18 -11.41 14.14 2.64
N THR A 19 -12.57 14.67 3.04
CA THR A 19 -12.65 15.65 4.13
C THR A 19 -12.77 15.01 5.51
N ASP A 20 -13.06 13.74 5.58
CA ASP A 20 -13.36 13.03 6.83
C ASP A 20 -12.32 11.99 7.18
N GLY A 21 -11.11 12.16 6.72
CA GLY A 21 -10.02 11.24 7.04
C GLY A 21 -9.91 10.05 6.11
N TRP A 22 -10.76 9.99 5.08
CA TRP A 22 -10.69 8.93 4.09
C TRP A 22 -9.94 9.41 2.85
N THR A 23 -9.24 8.50 2.23
CA THR A 23 -8.56 8.75 0.97
C THR A 23 -9.06 7.73 -0.04
N LEU A 24 -9.39 8.20 -1.22
CA LEU A 24 -9.81 7.32 -2.30
C LEU A 24 -8.63 7.09 -3.23
N LEU A 25 -8.35 5.83 -3.50
CA LEU A 25 -7.35 5.44 -4.47
C LEU A 25 -8.07 4.91 -5.70
N VAL A 26 -7.68 5.40 -6.86
CA VAL A 26 -8.29 4.99 -8.12
C VAL A 26 -7.21 4.43 -9.04
N ASN A 27 -7.50 3.27 -9.58
CA ASN A 27 -6.62 2.64 -10.56
C ASN A 27 -7.26 2.75 -11.93
N PRO A 28 -6.80 3.70 -12.77
CA PRO A 28 -7.44 3.91 -14.08
C PRO A 28 -7.27 2.73 -15.03
N ASP A 29 -6.27 1.89 -14.80
CA ASP A 29 -6.05 0.72 -15.66
C ASP A 29 -7.16 -0.32 -15.52
N THR A 30 -7.74 -0.42 -14.32
CA THR A 30 -8.78 -1.40 -14.04
C THR A 30 -10.12 -0.76 -13.72
N ALA A 31 -10.16 0.57 -13.62
CA ALA A 31 -11.30 1.34 -13.14
C ALA A 31 -11.66 0.97 -11.70
N GLY A 32 -10.76 0.32 -10.99
CA GLY A 32 -10.98 -0.03 -9.59
C GLY A 32 -10.77 1.15 -8.68
N ALA A 33 -11.49 1.17 -7.56
CA ALA A 33 -11.34 2.22 -6.56
C ALA A 33 -11.35 1.59 -5.18
N MET A 34 -10.65 2.22 -4.26
CA MET A 34 -10.49 1.68 -2.92
C MET A 34 -10.39 2.84 -1.94
N ALA A 35 -11.26 2.84 -0.93
CA ALA A 35 -11.21 3.86 0.10
C ALA A 35 -10.37 3.35 1.27
N VAL A 36 -9.45 4.17 1.74
CA VAL A 36 -8.60 3.82 2.87
C VAL A 36 -8.72 4.89 3.94
N ASN A 37 -8.60 4.47 5.19
CA ASN A 37 -8.63 5.40 6.32
C ASN A 37 -7.26 6.04 6.50
N GLN A 38 -7.07 6.79 7.59
CA GLN A 38 -5.81 7.48 7.84
C GLN A 38 -4.61 6.54 7.87
N THR A 39 -4.77 5.39 8.52
CA THR A 39 -3.69 4.40 8.58
C THR A 39 -3.37 3.88 7.19
N GLY A 40 -4.40 3.56 6.42
CA GLY A 40 -4.21 3.09 5.05
C GLY A 40 -3.59 4.13 4.14
N ALA A 41 -3.97 5.39 4.33
CA ALA A 41 -3.38 6.49 3.56
C ALA A 41 -1.89 6.64 3.88
N LEU A 42 -1.52 6.44 5.14
CA LEU A 42 -0.10 6.48 5.51
C LEU A 42 0.65 5.31 4.87
N VAL A 43 0.07 4.12 4.91
CA VAL A 43 0.68 2.97 4.23
C VAL A 43 0.92 3.29 2.77
N TRP A 44 -0.07 3.85 2.10
CA TRP A 44 0.06 4.21 0.69
C TRP A 44 1.20 5.20 0.46
N LYS A 45 1.33 6.20 1.32
CA LYS A 45 2.42 7.18 1.20
C LYS A 45 3.78 6.56 1.40
N LEU A 46 3.87 5.52 2.21
CA LEU A 46 5.14 4.86 2.49
C LEU A 46 5.54 3.86 1.41
N VAL A 47 4.63 3.54 0.49
CA VAL A 47 4.93 2.70 -0.65
C VAL A 47 5.65 3.57 -1.68
N ASP A 48 6.96 3.52 -1.67
CA ASP A 48 7.78 4.38 -2.52
C ASP A 48 8.79 3.60 -3.38
N GLY A 49 8.70 2.29 -3.37
CA GLY A 49 9.61 1.45 -4.13
C GLY A 49 10.96 1.27 -3.47
N ARG A 50 11.13 1.75 -2.25
CA ARG A 50 12.40 1.66 -1.51
C ARG A 50 12.25 0.99 -0.17
N ARG A 51 11.14 1.23 0.52
CA ARG A 51 10.88 0.64 1.83
C ARG A 51 10.37 -0.77 1.68
N THR A 52 10.88 -1.66 2.52
CA THR A 52 10.35 -3.02 2.60
C THR A 52 9.00 -3.00 3.31
N THR A 53 8.26 -4.08 3.16
CA THR A 53 7.00 -4.26 3.87
C THR A 53 7.21 -4.13 5.38
N GLU A 54 8.29 -4.69 5.90
CA GLU A 54 8.58 -4.60 7.33
C GLU A 54 8.88 -3.17 7.76
N GLU A 55 9.58 -2.42 6.93
CA GLU A 55 9.87 -1.01 7.24
C GLU A 55 8.59 -0.18 7.25
N ILE A 56 7.69 -0.47 6.33
CA ILE A 56 6.39 0.21 6.29
C ILE A 56 5.61 -0.11 7.56
N ALA A 57 5.56 -1.37 7.95
CA ALA A 57 4.83 -1.77 9.15
C ALA A 57 5.40 -1.09 10.40
N THR A 58 6.72 -1.02 10.49
CA THR A 58 7.38 -0.36 11.61
C THR A 58 7.06 1.13 11.64
N ALA A 59 7.10 1.79 10.48
CA ALA A 59 6.81 3.21 10.40
C ALA A 59 5.36 3.51 10.80
N VAL A 60 4.42 2.66 10.41
CA VAL A 60 3.02 2.82 10.80
C VAL A 60 2.87 2.64 12.31
N ARG A 61 3.53 1.66 12.88
CA ARG A 61 3.48 1.43 14.31
C ARG A 61 4.04 2.63 15.08
N ASP A 62 5.14 3.19 14.59
CA ASP A 62 5.75 4.35 15.24
C ASP A 62 4.86 5.58 15.17
N ARG A 63 4.12 5.72 14.09
CA ARG A 63 3.22 6.85 13.89
C ARG A 63 1.97 6.74 14.77
N PHE A 64 1.53 5.52 15.03
CA PHE A 64 0.31 5.25 15.81
C PHE A 64 0.66 4.34 16.99
N PRO A 65 1.33 4.87 18.03
CA PRO A 65 1.81 4.02 19.13
C PRO A 65 0.67 3.36 19.92
N ASP A 66 -0.53 3.91 19.85
CA ASP A 66 -1.69 3.32 20.52
C ASP A 66 -2.39 2.26 19.67
N ALA A 67 -1.88 1.98 18.47
CA ALA A 67 -2.47 0.98 17.61
C ALA A 67 -2.31 -0.41 18.23
N PRO A 68 -3.26 -1.34 17.96
CA PRO A 68 -3.14 -2.69 18.49
C PRO A 68 -1.92 -3.42 17.93
N ASP A 69 -1.54 -4.48 18.64
CA ASP A 69 -0.39 -5.28 18.22
C ASP A 69 -0.56 -5.90 16.83
N THR A 70 -1.80 -5.97 16.36
CA THR A 70 -2.10 -6.52 15.05
C THR A 70 -1.79 -5.57 13.90
N VAL A 71 -1.29 -4.36 14.20
CA VAL A 71 -1.09 -3.35 13.15
C VAL A 71 -0.17 -3.85 12.04
N ALA A 72 0.85 -4.62 12.37
CA ALA A 72 1.76 -5.15 11.35
C ALA A 72 1.04 -6.11 10.41
N GLU A 73 0.16 -6.95 10.96
CA GLU A 73 -0.65 -7.85 10.14
C GLU A 73 -1.63 -7.08 9.29
N ASP A 74 -2.22 -6.03 9.84
CA ASP A 74 -3.17 -5.19 9.12
C ASP A 74 -2.47 -4.49 7.95
N VAL A 75 -1.24 -4.03 8.16
CA VAL A 75 -0.46 -3.40 7.10
C VAL A 75 -0.18 -4.40 5.98
N ARG A 76 0.22 -5.61 6.34
CA ARG A 76 0.47 -6.65 5.34
C ARG A 76 -0.78 -7.01 4.56
N ALA A 77 -1.92 -7.12 5.26
CA ALA A 77 -3.19 -7.41 4.62
C ALA A 77 -3.57 -6.31 3.63
N LEU A 78 -3.37 -5.06 4.02
CA LEU A 78 -3.67 -3.94 3.13
C LEU A 78 -2.75 -3.96 1.91
N LEU A 79 -1.45 -4.20 2.11
CA LEU A 79 -0.51 -4.26 1.00
C LEU A 79 -0.86 -5.39 0.03
N THR A 80 -1.30 -6.53 0.56
CA THR A 80 -1.77 -7.64 -0.27
C THR A 80 -2.96 -7.20 -1.11
N LYS A 81 -3.92 -6.53 -0.48
CA LYS A 81 -5.10 -6.08 -1.20
C LYS A 81 -4.75 -5.04 -2.25
N LEU A 82 -3.86 -4.11 -1.93
CA LEU A 82 -3.42 -3.12 -2.90
C LEU A 82 -2.74 -3.80 -4.09
N ALA A 83 -1.97 -4.85 -3.84
CA ALA A 83 -1.33 -5.59 -4.93
C ALA A 83 -2.37 -6.33 -5.77
N GLU A 84 -3.37 -6.92 -5.14
CA GLU A 84 -4.43 -7.62 -5.86
C GLU A 84 -5.23 -6.70 -6.76
N GLU A 85 -5.41 -5.45 -6.31
CA GLU A 85 -6.18 -4.46 -7.06
C GLU A 85 -5.32 -3.64 -8.03
N GLY A 86 -4.05 -3.98 -8.14
CA GLY A 86 -3.17 -3.33 -9.12
C GLY A 86 -2.62 -1.97 -8.70
N PHE A 87 -2.80 -1.57 -7.44
CA PHE A 87 -2.23 -0.32 -6.94
C PHE A 87 -0.74 -0.43 -6.64
N ILE A 88 -0.27 -1.64 -6.38
CA ILE A 88 1.14 -1.90 -6.10
C ILE A 88 1.59 -2.96 -7.09
N GLY A 89 2.73 -2.69 -7.73
CA GLY A 89 3.38 -3.70 -8.55
C GLY A 89 4.28 -4.56 -7.70
N ARG A 90 4.56 -5.74 -8.19
CA ARG A 90 5.63 -6.54 -7.65
C ARG A 90 6.92 -6.09 -8.26
N GLU A 91 7.97 -6.28 -7.51
CA GLU A 91 9.27 -6.24 -8.12
C GLU A 91 9.32 -7.36 -9.13
N VAL A 92 9.33 -7.01 -10.39
CA VAL A 92 9.36 -7.99 -11.45
C VAL A 92 10.82 -8.15 -11.87
N PRO A 93 11.43 -9.30 -11.59
CA PRO A 93 12.79 -9.51 -12.03
C PRO A 93 12.86 -9.43 -13.55
N LEU A 94 13.91 -8.85 -14.04
CA LEU A 94 14.09 -8.69 -15.48
C LEU A 94 14.18 -9.99 -16.23
N ARG A 95 14.33 -11.06 -15.51
CA ARG A 95 14.35 -12.36 -16.10
C ARG A 95 13.07 -12.65 -16.86
N GLY A 96 11.99 -11.98 -16.51
CA GLY A 96 10.76 -12.11 -17.25
C GLY A 96 10.85 -11.57 -18.64
N VAL A 97 11.91 -10.87 -18.91
CA VAL A 97 12.18 -10.35 -20.23
C VAL A 97 13.02 -11.40 -20.94
N PRO A 98 12.44 -12.05 -21.89
CA PRO A 98 13.19 -13.07 -22.63
C PRO A 98 14.36 -12.45 -23.37
#